data_6f8a972f66da9fe5ff4f21d265b8360a
#
_entry.id   6f8a972f66da9fe5ff4f21d265b8360a
#
_cell.length_a   1.000
_cell.length_b   1.000
_cell.length_c   1.000
_cell.angle_alpha   90.00
_cell.angle_beta   90.00
_cell.angle_gamma   90.00
#
_symmetry.space_group_name_H-M   'P 1'
#
loop_
_entity.id
_entity.type
_entity.pdbx_description
1 polymer ?
#
loop_
_entity_poly.entity_id
_entity_poly.type
_entity_poly.pdbx_seq_one_letter_code
_entity_poly.pdbx_strand_id
1 'polypeptide(L)'
;MLKKLILGFIILLFCACNDEKIDENILSKGTKTTEQYKQDINNLDLNSYKEIAEFFKDNQNIVFSDKPVLIIFSANNCVYCDKLKHEIQNNKEVQNILKNTYNSYYINTSYHKIHNYDNKKTSTEELSREFNIDATPTLIFFTPKHKTLLIYPGFMSAKRLALTMEILKDEKNQKLNEDELFKTLFLAYKEKNV
;
A
#
# COMPACT_ATOMS: atom_id res chain seq x y z
N MET A 1 -28.64 -10.42 83.40
CA MET A 1 -28.07 -9.68 82.31
C MET A 1 -28.06 -10.55 81.09
N LEU A 2 -28.97 -10.26 80.18
CA LEU A 2 -29.36 -11.18 79.08
C LEU A 2 -28.53 -10.89 77.82
N LYS A 3 -27.60 -11.78 77.45
CA LYS A 3 -26.90 -11.70 76.17
C LYS A 3 -27.81 -12.24 75.08
N LYS A 4 -28.30 -11.34 74.24
CA LYS A 4 -29.03 -11.71 73.02
C LYS A 4 -28.04 -12.16 71.93
N LEU A 5 -28.12 -13.43 71.59
CA LEU A 5 -27.43 -14.02 70.45
C LEU A 5 -28.21 -13.64 69.19
N ILE A 6 -27.62 -12.81 68.31
CA ILE A 6 -28.18 -12.53 67.00
C ILE A 6 -27.52 -13.48 66.02
N LEU A 7 -28.32 -14.48 65.61
CA LEU A 7 -27.94 -15.44 64.58
C LEU A 7 -28.13 -14.78 63.20
N GLY A 8 -27.03 -14.35 62.61
CA GLY A 8 -27.05 -13.78 61.23
C GLY A 8 -27.27 -14.90 60.24
N PHE A 9 -28.40 -14.83 59.56
CA PHE A 9 -28.74 -15.71 58.43
C PHE A 9 -28.04 -15.15 57.17
N ILE A 10 -26.91 -15.75 56.81
CA ILE A 10 -26.22 -15.46 55.55
C ILE A 10 -26.96 -16.20 54.44
N ILE A 11 -27.75 -15.49 53.68
CA ILE A 11 -28.34 -15.98 52.44
C ILE A 11 -27.24 -15.95 51.38
N LEU A 12 -26.65 -17.10 51.09
CA LEU A 12 -25.82 -17.33 49.92
C LEU A 12 -26.73 -17.31 48.68
N LEU A 13 -26.79 -16.18 48.02
CA LEU A 13 -27.32 -16.08 46.65
C LEU A 13 -26.33 -16.78 45.72
N PHE A 14 -26.58 -18.04 45.45
CA PHE A 14 -25.99 -18.70 44.28
C PHE A 14 -26.63 -18.06 43.05
N CYS A 15 -25.90 -17.14 42.39
CA CYS A 15 -26.14 -16.83 41.00
C CYS A 15 -25.85 -18.11 40.21
N ALA A 16 -26.87 -18.89 39.93
CA ALA A 16 -26.83 -19.89 38.89
C ALA A 16 -26.66 -19.12 37.56
N CYS A 17 -25.42 -19.01 37.07
CA CYS A 17 -25.24 -18.77 35.67
C CYS A 17 -25.84 -19.98 34.96
N ASN A 18 -27.02 -19.80 34.38
CA ASN A 18 -27.48 -20.70 33.33
C ASN A 18 -26.42 -20.64 32.23
N ASP A 19 -25.70 -21.72 32.03
CA ASP A 19 -24.98 -21.97 30.80
C ASP A 19 -26.05 -22.11 29.68
N GLU A 20 -26.52 -20.99 29.19
CA GLU A 20 -27.20 -20.98 27.89
C GLU A 20 -26.20 -21.56 26.89
N LYS A 21 -26.44 -22.81 26.50
CA LYS A 21 -25.72 -23.42 25.40
C LYS A 21 -25.96 -22.52 24.21
N ILE A 22 -24.96 -21.72 23.87
CA ILE A 22 -24.93 -20.93 22.64
C ILE A 22 -25.16 -21.94 21.52
N ASP A 23 -26.28 -21.78 20.80
CA ASP A 23 -26.58 -22.62 19.66
C ASP A 23 -25.42 -22.48 18.65
N GLU A 24 -24.71 -23.60 18.44
CA GLU A 24 -23.55 -23.63 17.51
C GLU A 24 -23.93 -23.22 16.08
N ASN A 25 -25.22 -23.19 15.76
CA ASN A 25 -25.73 -22.70 14.47
C ASN A 25 -25.82 -21.17 14.38
N ILE A 26 -25.74 -20.45 15.53
CA ILE A 26 -25.69 -18.97 15.58
C ILE A 26 -24.26 -18.46 15.47
N LEU A 27 -23.27 -19.29 15.82
CA LEU A 27 -21.88 -18.96 15.57
C LEU A 27 -21.61 -19.05 14.08
N SER A 28 -21.52 -17.91 13.43
CA SER A 28 -20.99 -17.82 12.08
C SER A 28 -19.59 -18.44 12.12
N LYS A 29 -19.48 -19.72 11.75
CA LYS A 29 -18.20 -20.37 11.53
C LYS A 29 -17.59 -19.59 10.39
N GLY A 30 -16.63 -18.70 10.70
CA GLY A 30 -15.82 -18.05 9.71
C GLY A 30 -15.20 -19.16 8.84
N THR A 31 -15.86 -19.46 7.72
CA THR A 31 -15.56 -20.62 6.88
C THR A 31 -14.30 -20.46 6.06
N LYS A 32 -13.63 -19.29 6.15
CA LYS A 32 -12.42 -19.01 5.39
C LYS A 32 -11.18 -19.35 6.21
N THR A 33 -10.31 -20.15 5.65
CA THR A 33 -8.96 -20.36 6.18
C THR A 33 -8.13 -19.08 6.05
N THR A 34 -7.05 -18.98 6.84
CA THR A 34 -6.10 -17.84 6.73
C THR A 34 -5.59 -17.67 5.28
N GLU A 35 -5.37 -18.77 4.57
CA GLU A 35 -4.91 -18.73 3.16
C GLU A 35 -6.01 -18.22 2.21
N GLN A 36 -7.25 -18.62 2.40
CA GLN A 36 -8.38 -18.09 1.62
C GLN A 36 -8.58 -16.60 1.86
N TYR A 37 -8.43 -16.14 3.11
CA TYR A 37 -8.52 -14.73 3.45
C TYR A 37 -7.41 -13.91 2.77
N LYS A 38 -6.17 -14.40 2.79
CA LYS A 38 -5.05 -13.78 2.08
C LYS A 38 -5.27 -13.73 0.56
N GLN A 39 -5.79 -14.80 -0.02
CA GLN A 39 -6.11 -14.86 -1.44
C GLN A 39 -7.20 -13.86 -1.82
N ASP A 40 -8.24 -13.72 -1.01
CA ASP A 40 -9.30 -12.73 -1.22
C ASP A 40 -8.74 -11.29 -1.18
N ILE A 41 -7.89 -10.95 -0.22
CA ILE A 41 -7.26 -9.63 -0.13
C ILE A 41 -6.38 -9.36 -1.36
N ASN A 42 -5.59 -10.34 -1.80
CA ASN A 42 -4.77 -10.19 -3.00
C ASN A 42 -5.62 -9.93 -4.24
N ASN A 43 -6.75 -10.63 -4.38
CA ASN A 43 -7.68 -10.43 -5.48
C ASN A 43 -8.34 -9.05 -5.43
N LEU A 44 -8.73 -8.57 -4.25
CA LEU A 44 -9.30 -7.23 -4.07
C LEU A 44 -8.29 -6.14 -4.40
N ASP A 45 -7.05 -6.29 -3.94
CA ASP A 45 -5.97 -5.36 -4.25
C ASP A 45 -5.72 -5.31 -5.77
N LEU A 46 -5.52 -6.45 -6.43
CA LEU A 46 -5.31 -6.54 -7.87
C LEU A 46 -6.50 -5.96 -8.67
N ASN A 47 -7.72 -6.25 -8.24
CA ASN A 47 -8.93 -5.74 -8.89
C ASN A 47 -9.07 -4.22 -8.81
N SER A 48 -8.46 -3.57 -7.81
CA SER A 48 -8.50 -2.11 -7.65
C SER A 48 -7.73 -1.34 -8.73
N TYR A 49 -6.84 -2.03 -9.48
CA TYR A 49 -6.07 -1.46 -10.59
C TYR A 49 -5.98 -2.40 -11.81
N LYS A 50 -6.94 -3.33 -11.96
CA LYS A 50 -6.92 -4.37 -13.01
C LYS A 50 -6.72 -3.83 -14.43
N GLU A 51 -7.22 -2.64 -14.72
CA GLU A 51 -7.14 -1.98 -16.03
C GLU A 51 -5.72 -1.59 -16.45
N ILE A 52 -4.79 -1.52 -15.48
CA ILE A 52 -3.39 -1.20 -15.68
C ILE A 52 -2.44 -2.26 -15.12
N ALA A 53 -2.99 -3.34 -14.56
CA ALA A 53 -2.21 -4.36 -13.84
C ALA A 53 -1.10 -4.99 -14.68
N GLU A 54 -1.29 -5.11 -15.99
CA GLU A 54 -0.28 -5.68 -16.90
C GLU A 54 1.04 -4.88 -16.96
N PHE A 55 1.04 -3.62 -16.50
CA PHE A 55 2.22 -2.75 -16.46
C PHE A 55 2.97 -2.82 -15.14
N PHE A 56 2.42 -3.55 -14.15
CA PHE A 56 2.97 -3.67 -12.81
C PHE A 56 3.32 -5.12 -12.49
N LYS A 57 4.33 -5.28 -11.64
CA LYS A 57 4.69 -6.58 -11.07
C LYS A 57 3.80 -6.92 -9.88
N ASP A 58 3.78 -8.20 -9.52
CA ASP A 58 3.12 -8.66 -8.30
C ASP A 58 3.75 -7.99 -7.07
N ASN A 59 2.94 -7.19 -6.37
CA ASN A 59 3.36 -6.45 -5.21
C ASN A 59 3.50 -7.31 -3.94
N GLN A 60 3.24 -8.63 -4.01
CA GLN A 60 3.59 -9.54 -2.92
C GLN A 60 5.10 -9.65 -2.73
N ASN A 61 5.88 -9.45 -3.82
CA ASN A 61 7.32 -9.51 -3.82
C ASN A 61 7.91 -8.25 -4.46
N ILE A 62 8.25 -7.28 -3.63
CA ILE A 62 8.87 -6.02 -4.04
C ILE A 62 10.39 -6.19 -3.95
N VAL A 63 11.05 -6.23 -5.09
CA VAL A 63 12.48 -6.57 -5.21
C VAL A 63 13.25 -5.41 -5.82
N PHE A 64 14.41 -5.13 -5.26
CA PHE A 64 15.41 -4.22 -5.79
C PHE A 64 16.52 -5.04 -6.46
N SER A 65 16.78 -4.80 -7.73
CA SER A 65 17.75 -5.58 -8.51
C SER A 65 18.53 -4.73 -9.52
N ASP A 66 18.34 -4.99 -10.80
CA ASP A 66 19.06 -4.35 -11.92
C ASP A 66 18.36 -3.11 -12.49
N LYS A 67 17.07 -2.95 -12.17
CA LYS A 67 16.25 -1.84 -12.66
C LYS A 67 15.86 -0.89 -11.54
N PRO A 68 15.67 0.42 -11.84
CA PRO A 68 15.06 1.32 -10.91
C PRO A 68 13.65 0.83 -10.52
N VAL A 69 13.20 1.19 -9.34
CA VAL A 69 11.89 0.77 -8.81
C VAL A 69 10.96 1.96 -8.72
N LEU A 70 9.71 1.76 -9.12
CA LEU A 70 8.60 2.68 -8.88
C LEU A 70 7.55 1.96 -8.03
N ILE A 71 7.17 2.57 -6.91
CA ILE A 71 6.02 2.15 -6.11
C ILE A 71 4.97 3.25 -6.15
N ILE A 72 3.75 2.91 -6.54
CA ILE A 72 2.59 3.81 -6.51
C ILE A 72 1.68 3.38 -5.37
N PHE A 73 1.50 4.25 -4.39
CA PHE A 73 0.52 4.08 -3.33
C PHE A 73 -0.80 4.72 -3.74
N SER A 74 -1.87 3.99 -3.59
CA SER A 74 -3.24 4.35 -3.97
C SER A 74 -4.20 4.03 -2.83
N ALA A 75 -5.46 4.46 -2.94
CA ALA A 75 -6.53 4.09 -2.02
C ALA A 75 -7.86 3.92 -2.76
N ASN A 76 -8.82 3.25 -2.12
CA ASN A 76 -10.20 3.22 -2.61
C ASN A 76 -10.82 4.63 -2.54
N ASN A 77 -11.77 4.91 -3.43
CA ASN A 77 -12.47 6.21 -3.51
C ASN A 77 -11.54 7.42 -3.70
N CYS A 78 -10.40 7.22 -4.35
CA CYS A 78 -9.41 8.25 -4.61
C CYS A 78 -9.53 8.75 -6.06
N VAL A 79 -10.17 9.90 -6.24
CA VAL A 79 -10.40 10.50 -7.57
C VAL A 79 -9.11 10.74 -8.35
N TYR A 80 -8.05 11.18 -7.69
CA TYR A 80 -6.75 11.40 -8.34
C TYR A 80 -6.00 10.10 -8.66
N CYS A 81 -6.28 9.01 -7.93
CA CYS A 81 -5.76 7.69 -8.25
C CYS A 81 -6.44 7.16 -9.53
N ASP A 82 -7.76 7.34 -9.66
CA ASP A 82 -8.49 6.96 -10.88
C ASP A 82 -8.01 7.78 -12.08
N LYS A 83 -7.76 9.06 -11.88
CA LYS A 83 -7.18 9.93 -12.92
C LYS A 83 -5.79 9.45 -13.33
N LEU A 84 -4.92 9.06 -12.39
CA LEU A 84 -3.60 8.53 -12.70
C LEU A 84 -3.69 7.20 -13.46
N LYS A 85 -4.58 6.28 -13.06
CA LYS A 85 -4.83 5.03 -13.76
C LYS A 85 -5.25 5.29 -15.21
N HIS A 86 -6.17 6.23 -15.42
CA HIS A 86 -6.62 6.62 -16.76
C HIS A 86 -5.47 7.21 -17.60
N GLU A 87 -4.61 8.05 -17.03
CA GLU A 87 -3.41 8.58 -17.72
C GLU A 87 -2.47 7.44 -18.15
N ILE A 88 -2.20 6.47 -17.27
CA ILE A 88 -1.36 5.30 -17.57
C ILE A 88 -2.01 4.45 -18.67
N GLN A 89 -3.31 4.16 -18.55
CA GLN A 89 -4.06 3.34 -19.51
C GLN A 89 -4.02 3.92 -20.94
N ASN A 90 -4.00 5.24 -21.07
CA ASN A 90 -4.08 5.93 -22.35
C ASN A 90 -2.74 6.43 -22.89
N ASN A 91 -1.61 6.13 -22.23
CA ASN A 91 -0.30 6.62 -22.67
C ASN A 91 0.70 5.46 -22.89
N LYS A 92 0.97 5.18 -24.17
CA LYS A 92 1.87 4.09 -24.60
C LYS A 92 3.31 4.26 -24.14
N GLU A 93 3.80 5.49 -24.04
CA GLU A 93 5.15 5.78 -23.57
C GLU A 93 5.30 5.41 -22.10
N VAL A 94 4.36 5.86 -21.25
CA VAL A 94 4.32 5.49 -19.82
C VAL A 94 4.23 3.98 -19.66
N GLN A 95 3.33 3.32 -20.37
CA GLN A 95 3.17 1.85 -20.34
C GLN A 95 4.49 1.14 -20.66
N ASN A 96 5.17 1.57 -21.71
CA ASN A 96 6.44 0.99 -22.13
C ASN A 96 7.53 1.17 -21.05
N ILE A 97 7.64 2.35 -20.46
CA ILE A 97 8.64 2.63 -19.42
C ILE A 97 8.34 1.82 -18.16
N LEU A 98 7.07 1.78 -17.71
CA LEU A 98 6.64 0.99 -16.54
C LEU A 98 6.98 -0.49 -16.69
N LYS A 99 6.75 -1.06 -17.87
CA LYS A 99 6.90 -2.50 -18.13
C LYS A 99 8.35 -2.90 -18.38
N ASN A 100 9.11 -2.09 -19.12
CA ASN A 100 10.41 -2.48 -19.65
C ASN A 100 11.60 -1.85 -18.93
N THR A 101 11.43 -0.66 -18.36
CA THR A 101 12.53 0.12 -17.77
C THR A 101 12.55 0.03 -16.25
N TYR A 102 11.38 -0.01 -15.62
CA TYR A 102 11.24 -0.07 -14.17
C TYR A 102 10.76 -1.44 -13.66
N ASN A 103 11.09 -1.74 -12.42
CA ASN A 103 10.32 -2.69 -11.62
C ASN A 103 9.20 -1.89 -10.96
N SER A 104 8.02 -1.91 -11.56
CA SER A 104 6.89 -1.06 -11.13
C SER A 104 5.92 -1.87 -10.28
N TYR A 105 5.50 -1.31 -9.14
CA TYR A 105 4.55 -1.92 -8.21
C TYR A 105 3.41 -0.93 -7.90
N TYR A 106 2.21 -1.47 -7.73
CA TYR A 106 1.03 -0.69 -7.35
C TYR A 106 0.46 -1.25 -6.05
N ILE A 107 0.28 -0.43 -5.03
CA ILE A 107 -0.18 -0.82 -3.70
C ILE A 107 -1.43 -0.02 -3.36
N ASN A 108 -2.53 -0.70 -3.05
CA ASN A 108 -3.72 -0.02 -2.53
C ASN A 108 -3.72 -0.07 -1.00
N THR A 109 -3.58 1.10 -0.38
CA THR A 109 -3.48 1.25 1.08
C THR A 109 -4.77 0.93 1.83
N SER A 110 -5.89 0.76 1.12
CA SER A 110 -7.17 0.35 1.71
C SER A 110 -7.23 -1.15 2.04
N TYR A 111 -6.22 -1.93 1.66
CA TYR A 111 -6.16 -3.37 1.91
C TYR A 111 -4.99 -3.74 2.80
N HIS A 112 -5.28 -4.51 3.87
CA HIS A 112 -4.29 -5.04 4.79
C HIS A 112 -3.56 -6.25 4.17
N LYS A 113 -2.50 -5.97 3.43
CA LYS A 113 -1.71 -6.98 2.73
C LYS A 113 -0.32 -7.10 3.35
N ILE A 114 0.25 -8.31 3.28
CA ILE A 114 1.65 -8.55 3.65
C ILE A 114 2.45 -8.66 2.37
N HIS A 115 3.47 -7.84 2.26
CA HIS A 115 4.44 -7.82 1.18
C HIS A 115 5.77 -8.44 1.64
N ASN A 116 6.50 -9.05 0.74
CA ASN A 116 7.91 -9.32 0.92
C ASN A 116 8.68 -8.13 0.31
N TYR A 117 8.99 -7.13 1.13
CA TYR A 117 9.67 -5.90 0.73
C TYR A 117 11.16 -6.05 1.01
N ASP A 118 11.97 -6.13 -0.03
CA ASP A 118 13.43 -6.34 0.06
C ASP A 118 13.80 -7.49 1.03
N ASN A 119 13.16 -8.64 0.85
CA ASN A 119 13.32 -9.86 1.66
C ASN A 119 12.80 -9.76 3.11
N LYS A 120 12.10 -8.69 3.47
CA LYS A 120 11.45 -8.52 4.77
C LYS A 120 9.94 -8.56 4.63
N LYS A 121 9.25 -9.32 5.49
CA LYS A 121 7.78 -9.27 5.58
C LYS A 121 7.37 -7.94 6.20
N THR A 122 6.59 -7.17 5.46
CA THR A 122 6.16 -5.82 5.83
C THR A 122 4.69 -5.64 5.43
N SER A 123 3.87 -5.12 6.32
CA SER A 123 2.46 -4.85 5.99
C SER A 123 2.30 -3.58 5.16
N THR A 124 1.14 -3.44 4.49
CA THR A 124 0.78 -2.21 3.77
C THR A 124 0.86 -0.98 4.69
N GLU A 125 0.42 -1.10 5.94
CA GLU A 125 0.47 0.00 6.91
C GLU A 125 1.89 0.34 7.34
N GLU A 126 2.76 -0.66 7.51
CA GLU A 126 4.17 -0.43 7.84
C GLU A 126 4.88 0.30 6.71
N LEU A 127 4.65 -0.11 5.45
CA LEU A 127 5.18 0.60 4.29
C LEU A 127 4.63 2.02 4.20
N SER A 128 3.33 2.21 4.43
CA SER A 128 2.72 3.53 4.42
C SER A 128 3.32 4.46 5.48
N ARG A 129 3.62 3.94 6.66
CA ARG A 129 4.29 4.70 7.73
C ARG A 129 5.76 4.98 7.43
N GLU A 130 6.48 4.00 6.87
CA GLU A 130 7.89 4.13 6.51
C GLU A 130 8.10 5.29 5.53
N PHE A 131 7.18 5.44 4.58
CA PHE A 131 7.26 6.48 3.55
C PHE A 131 6.39 7.71 3.83
N ASN A 132 5.77 7.82 5.00
CA ASN A 132 4.89 8.93 5.38
C ASN A 132 3.80 9.18 4.33
N ILE A 133 3.05 8.12 3.96
CA ILE A 133 1.99 8.19 2.96
C ILE A 133 0.74 8.84 3.56
N ASP A 134 0.66 10.16 3.51
CA ASP A 134 -0.47 10.96 4.03
C ASP A 134 -1.49 11.30 2.93
N ALA A 135 -1.14 11.11 1.67
CA ALA A 135 -1.98 11.41 0.51
C ALA A 135 -1.85 10.33 -0.55
N THR A 136 -2.90 10.15 -1.35
CA THR A 136 -2.89 9.25 -2.52
C THR A 136 -3.40 9.95 -3.77
N PRO A 137 -2.84 9.65 -4.95
CA PRO A 137 -1.70 8.74 -5.13
C PRO A 137 -0.41 9.35 -4.58
N THR A 138 0.53 8.51 -4.12
CA THR A 138 1.92 8.91 -3.90
C THR A 138 2.83 8.00 -4.71
N LEU A 139 3.75 8.59 -5.44
CA LEU A 139 4.71 7.89 -6.30
C LEU A 139 6.09 7.94 -5.65
N ILE A 140 6.74 6.80 -5.47
CA ILE A 140 8.08 6.73 -4.90
C ILE A 140 9.01 6.08 -5.90
N PHE A 141 10.09 6.78 -6.20
CA PHE A 141 11.11 6.33 -7.14
C PHE A 141 12.39 5.97 -6.40
N PHE A 142 12.94 4.82 -6.74
CA PHE A 142 14.17 4.31 -6.14
C PHE A 142 15.20 3.97 -7.21
N THR A 143 16.48 4.03 -6.82
CA THR A 143 17.55 3.41 -7.59
C THR A 143 17.43 1.87 -7.54
N PRO A 144 18.13 1.14 -8.44
CA PRO A 144 18.27 -0.32 -8.34
C PRO A 144 18.82 -0.80 -6.99
N LYS A 145 19.60 0.06 -6.29
CA LYS A 145 20.23 -0.22 -4.99
C LYS A 145 19.40 0.26 -3.78
N HIS A 146 18.08 0.40 -3.94
CA HIS A 146 17.16 0.76 -2.86
C HIS A 146 17.37 2.17 -2.25
N LYS A 147 18.09 3.08 -2.94
CA LYS A 147 18.14 4.49 -2.52
C LYS A 147 16.88 5.20 -3.02
N THR A 148 16.13 5.84 -2.14
CA THR A 148 15.02 6.72 -2.52
C THR A 148 15.55 7.93 -3.29
N LEU A 149 14.97 8.21 -4.46
CA LEU A 149 15.30 9.35 -5.31
C LEU A 149 14.27 10.47 -5.19
N LEU A 150 12.99 10.10 -5.20
CA LEU A 150 11.88 11.05 -5.18
C LEU A 150 10.67 10.41 -4.50
N ILE A 151 10.06 11.15 -3.59
CA ILE A 151 8.70 10.88 -3.09
C ILE A 151 7.81 12.01 -3.61
N TYR A 152 6.83 11.68 -4.42
CA TYR A 152 5.92 12.65 -5.02
C TYR A 152 4.47 12.37 -4.58
N PRO A 153 3.94 13.12 -3.61
CA PRO A 153 2.54 13.03 -3.22
C PRO A 153 1.65 13.75 -4.23
N GLY A 154 0.56 13.12 -4.62
CA GLY A 154 -0.44 13.66 -5.51
C GLY A 154 -0.37 13.15 -6.95
N PHE A 155 -1.26 13.68 -7.77
CA PHE A 155 -1.42 13.30 -9.19
C PHE A 155 -0.28 13.81 -10.05
N MET A 156 0.19 12.95 -10.94
CA MET A 156 1.17 13.29 -11.97
C MET A 156 0.58 12.96 -13.35
N SER A 157 0.57 13.90 -14.28
CA SER A 157 0.11 13.65 -15.65
C SER A 157 1.03 12.65 -16.37
N ALA A 158 0.52 11.95 -17.39
CA ALA A 158 1.31 10.98 -18.14
C ALA A 158 2.60 11.57 -18.71
N LYS A 159 2.55 12.77 -19.26
CA LYS A 159 3.74 13.45 -19.81
C LYS A 159 4.78 13.73 -18.73
N ARG A 160 4.35 14.23 -17.57
CA ARG A 160 5.25 14.48 -16.44
C ARG A 160 5.82 13.18 -15.89
N LEU A 161 4.99 12.14 -15.76
CA LEU A 161 5.42 10.83 -15.30
C LEU A 161 6.47 10.20 -16.21
N ALA A 162 6.25 10.20 -17.53
CA ALA A 162 7.22 9.72 -18.51
C ALA A 162 8.55 10.47 -18.39
N LEU A 163 8.50 11.80 -18.38
CA LEU A 163 9.71 12.63 -18.26
C LEU A 163 10.44 12.41 -16.93
N THR A 164 9.70 12.28 -15.83
CA THR A 164 10.28 11.98 -14.52
C THR A 164 11.01 10.63 -14.55
N MET A 165 10.36 9.58 -15.04
CA MET A 165 10.95 8.25 -15.16
C MET A 165 12.19 8.26 -16.05
N GLU A 166 12.17 8.97 -17.18
CA GLU A 166 13.33 9.10 -18.06
C GLU A 166 14.52 9.79 -17.40
N ILE A 167 14.28 10.84 -16.61
CA ILE A 167 15.34 11.55 -15.88
C ILE A 167 15.90 10.67 -14.74
N LEU A 168 15.01 10.01 -13.96
CA LEU A 168 15.43 9.25 -12.78
C LEU A 168 16.08 7.91 -13.10
N LYS A 169 15.88 7.35 -14.32
CA LYS A 169 16.59 6.13 -14.73
C LYS A 169 18.07 6.35 -15.03
N ASP A 170 18.47 7.59 -15.35
CA ASP A 170 19.85 7.93 -15.66
C ASP A 170 20.72 7.86 -14.38
N GLU A 171 21.73 6.98 -14.40
CA GLU A 171 22.66 6.80 -13.27
C GLU A 171 23.37 8.10 -12.87
N LYS A 172 23.55 9.03 -13.79
CA LYS A 172 24.14 10.33 -13.55
C LYS A 172 23.27 11.17 -12.62
N ASN A 173 21.94 11.16 -12.88
CA ASN A 173 20.97 11.87 -12.05
C ASN A 173 20.74 11.19 -10.69
N GLN A 174 20.91 9.87 -10.61
CA GLN A 174 20.80 9.11 -9.35
C GLN A 174 21.91 9.46 -8.33
N LYS A 175 23.00 10.06 -8.78
CA LYS A 175 24.13 10.50 -7.94
C LYS A 175 23.95 11.91 -7.39
N LEU A 176 23.02 12.68 -7.92
CA LEU A 176 22.72 14.03 -7.46
C LEU A 176 22.20 14.01 -6.01
N ASN A 177 22.41 15.11 -5.30
CA ASN A 177 21.71 15.36 -4.04
C ASN A 177 20.26 15.78 -4.33
N GLU A 178 19.45 15.89 -3.29
CA GLU A 178 18.01 16.17 -3.40
C GLU A 178 17.74 17.52 -4.11
N ASP A 179 18.46 18.58 -3.72
CA ASP A 179 18.28 19.92 -4.30
C ASP A 179 18.64 19.96 -5.81
N GLU A 180 19.75 19.33 -6.17
CA GLU A 180 20.20 19.22 -7.55
C GLU A 180 19.22 18.42 -8.40
N LEU A 181 18.71 17.30 -7.87
CA LEU A 181 17.74 16.47 -8.55
C LEU A 181 16.41 17.21 -8.72
N PHE A 182 15.94 17.88 -7.68
CA PHE A 182 14.73 18.71 -7.74
C PHE A 182 14.87 19.82 -8.80
N LYS A 183 15.99 20.52 -8.81
CA LYS A 183 16.28 21.56 -9.82
C LYS A 183 16.30 20.99 -11.24
N THR A 184 16.89 19.81 -11.42
CA THR A 184 16.95 19.12 -12.72
C THR A 184 15.54 18.78 -13.22
N LEU A 185 14.70 18.19 -12.36
CA LEU A 185 13.31 17.88 -12.68
C LEU A 185 12.50 19.14 -12.97
N PHE A 186 12.63 20.18 -12.14
CA PHE A 186 11.91 21.43 -12.32
C PHE A 186 12.23 22.11 -13.65
N LEU A 187 13.52 22.19 -14.01
CA LEU A 187 13.95 22.78 -15.27
C LEU A 187 13.44 21.97 -16.48
N ALA A 188 13.47 20.65 -16.40
CA ALA A 188 12.96 19.77 -17.44
C ALA A 188 11.42 19.93 -17.62
N TYR A 189 10.67 20.01 -16.52
CA TYR A 189 9.22 20.24 -16.58
C TYR A 189 8.90 21.59 -17.22
N LYS A 190 9.65 22.63 -16.87
CA LYS A 190 9.49 23.97 -17.46
C LYS A 190 9.82 23.96 -18.96
N GLU A 191 10.91 23.33 -19.37
CA GLU A 191 11.32 23.22 -20.77
C GLU A 191 10.28 22.47 -21.62
N LYS A 192 9.75 21.38 -21.11
CA LYS A 192 8.77 20.54 -21.81
C LYS A 192 7.32 21.01 -21.63
N ASN A 193 7.08 22.04 -20.82
CA ASN A 193 5.77 22.59 -20.51
C ASN A 193 4.78 21.53 -19.95
N VAL A 194 5.22 20.78 -18.94
CA VAL A 194 4.47 19.67 -18.30
C VAL A 194 4.41 19.82 -16.78
#